data_864a7586ad121787de192c9140af10a3
#
_entry.id   864a7586ad121787de192c9140af10a3
#
_cell.length_a   1.000
_cell.length_b   1.000
_cell.length_c   1.000
_cell.angle_alpha   90.00
_cell.angle_beta   90.00
_cell.angle_gamma   90.00
#
_symmetry.space_group_name_H-M   'P 1'
#
loop_
_entity.id
_entity.type
_entity.pdbx_description
1 polymer ?
#
loop_
_entity_poly.entity_id
_entity_poly.type
_entity_poly.pdbx_seq_one_letter_code
_entity_poly.pdbx_strand_id
1 'polypeptide(L)'
;VGGAWDTFNRPLFLEPGSIVRFFDLPLQGNANQVPWSDAAWPTSSGGLCARWTGELMPECNGPRLSEVEIKRMTESQLAELSPGEKYDIFMGRFDFPTLEAERERTRLPVTQSASSCHGFCLGWPAASVNFDEPQPVTLMGAAGVAVPFGSSDIKALLAYAQEVVFSPMIESHQQGCNPRLALTVGVEPPLMCSPLDAGSFYLILSNSIGRQGQSLIAEWEHEGGGKHVPIFSFSTRQLSQQAVSSVSLSGVNTKVVLETELKLLKKLEQPRWLPLMEQHATVTEIRTLSFVVELDGLGRIVGGHWLSQQHPRNVWRQERAGFVGYYKAIFDLYEKSRSGN
;
A
#
# COMPACT_ATOMS: atom_id res chain seq x y z
N VAL A 1 9.26 -24.98 -26.33
CA VAL A 1 9.86 -25.47 -25.10
C VAL A 1 9.34 -24.58 -24.00
N GLY A 2 8.13 -24.88 -23.51
CA GLY A 2 7.52 -24.15 -22.40
C GLY A 2 8.18 -24.58 -21.10
N GLY A 3 8.76 -23.64 -20.35
CA GLY A 3 9.04 -23.82 -18.94
C GLY A 3 7.72 -23.96 -18.16
N ALA A 4 7.81 -24.37 -16.90
CA ALA A 4 6.64 -24.55 -16.02
C ALA A 4 5.88 -23.24 -15.73
N TRP A 5 6.43 -22.10 -16.13
CA TRP A 5 5.72 -20.83 -16.12
C TRP A 5 4.64 -20.84 -17.20
N ASP A 6 3.40 -20.80 -16.77
CA ASP A 6 2.32 -20.31 -17.60
C ASP A 6 2.75 -18.92 -18.12
N THR A 7 2.41 -18.61 -19.37
CA THR A 7 2.75 -17.34 -20.06
C THR A 7 2.34 -16.11 -19.26
N PHE A 8 1.42 -16.26 -18.31
CA PHE A 8 0.83 -15.19 -17.47
C PHE A 8 1.44 -15.09 -16.07
N ASN A 9 2.12 -16.13 -15.56
CA ASN A 9 2.65 -16.18 -14.18
C ASN A 9 4.17 -16.00 -14.08
N ARG A 10 4.82 -15.69 -15.19
CA ARG A 10 6.24 -15.36 -15.16
C ARG A 10 6.42 -14.04 -14.41
N PRO A 11 7.32 -13.94 -13.41
CA PRO A 11 7.63 -12.67 -12.76
C PRO A 11 8.32 -11.77 -13.79
N LEU A 12 7.53 -11.00 -14.53
CA LEU A 12 7.97 -10.18 -15.65
C LEU A 12 8.77 -8.94 -15.19
N PHE A 13 8.68 -8.61 -13.91
CA PHE A 13 9.28 -7.40 -13.32
C PHE A 13 10.18 -7.70 -12.12
N LEU A 14 11.00 -8.72 -12.23
CA LEU A 14 12.16 -8.80 -11.36
C LEU A 14 13.17 -7.74 -11.82
N GLU A 15 13.67 -6.96 -10.88
CA GLU A 15 14.73 -6.01 -11.17
C GLU A 15 15.96 -6.71 -11.78
N PRO A 16 16.73 -6.02 -12.64
CA PRO A 16 17.98 -6.55 -13.16
C PRO A 16 18.89 -7.05 -12.02
N GLY A 17 19.38 -8.27 -12.12
CA GLY A 17 20.23 -8.89 -11.10
C GLY A 17 19.46 -9.65 -10.01
N SER A 18 18.15 -9.84 -10.14
CA SER A 18 17.39 -10.71 -9.25
C SER A 18 17.87 -12.16 -9.35
N ILE A 19 17.95 -12.83 -8.18
CA ILE A 19 18.28 -14.24 -8.08
C ILE A 19 17.05 -15.08 -8.35
N VAL A 20 17.19 -16.12 -9.19
CA VAL A 20 16.13 -17.07 -9.53
C VAL A 20 16.43 -18.49 -9.07
N ARG A 21 17.67 -18.77 -8.63
CA ARG A 21 18.04 -20.08 -8.08
C ARG A 21 17.63 -20.16 -6.61
N PHE A 22 16.84 -21.17 -6.28
CA PHE A 22 16.26 -21.33 -4.94
C PHE A 22 17.31 -21.32 -3.82
N PHE A 23 18.41 -22.09 -4.00
CA PHE A 23 19.43 -22.23 -2.96
C PHE A 23 20.31 -20.98 -2.77
N ASP A 24 20.21 -20.01 -3.67
CA ASP A 24 20.94 -18.74 -3.57
C ASP A 24 20.03 -17.61 -2.98
N LEU A 25 18.74 -17.90 -2.75
CA LEU A 25 17.80 -16.98 -2.17
C LEU A 25 17.84 -16.99 -0.64
N PRO A 26 17.69 -15.84 0.02
CA PRO A 26 17.57 -15.80 1.47
C PRO A 26 16.24 -16.42 1.93
N LEU A 27 16.33 -17.23 3.00
CA LEU A 27 15.16 -17.82 3.65
C LEU A 27 14.46 -16.87 4.63
N GLN A 28 15.06 -15.70 4.90
CA GLN A 28 14.49 -14.69 5.79
C GLN A 28 14.94 -13.30 5.35
N GLY A 29 14.15 -12.31 5.71
CA GLY A 29 14.48 -10.92 5.43
C GLY A 29 13.61 -9.96 6.22
N ASN A 30 14.15 -8.75 6.41
CA ASN A 30 13.44 -7.63 6.97
C ASN A 30 13.64 -6.43 6.07
N ALA A 31 12.62 -5.61 5.92
CA ALA A 31 12.75 -4.32 5.27
C ALA A 31 13.68 -3.40 6.09
N ASN A 32 14.45 -2.56 5.41
CA ASN A 32 15.32 -1.57 6.03
C ASN A 32 14.52 -0.53 6.82
N GLN A 33 13.29 -0.30 6.41
CA GLN A 33 12.32 0.57 7.04
C GLN A 33 11.04 -0.21 7.30
N VAL A 34 10.56 -0.20 8.54
CA VAL A 34 9.22 -0.73 8.86
C VAL A 34 8.19 0.29 8.38
N PRO A 35 7.25 -0.11 7.52
CA PRO A 35 6.17 0.80 7.09
C PRO A 35 5.36 1.29 8.30
N TRP A 36 4.73 2.44 8.18
CA TRP A 36 3.83 2.93 9.21
C TRP A 36 2.38 2.49 8.95
N SER A 37 1.58 2.45 10.00
CA SER A 37 0.14 2.19 9.94
C SER A 37 -0.65 3.47 10.13
N ASP A 38 -1.84 3.54 9.51
CA ASP A 38 -2.80 4.61 9.70
C ASP A 38 -4.22 4.15 9.43
N ALA A 39 -5.20 5.00 9.70
CA ALA A 39 -6.56 4.83 9.22
C ALA A 39 -6.57 4.87 7.68
N ALA A 40 -7.40 4.04 7.05
CA ALA A 40 -7.51 4.03 5.59
C ALA A 40 -8.40 5.16 5.06
N TRP A 41 -8.78 6.11 5.90
CA TRP A 41 -9.62 7.27 5.57
C TRP A 41 -10.82 6.89 4.68
N PRO A 42 -11.75 6.07 5.17
CA PRO A 42 -12.82 5.53 4.34
C PRO A 42 -13.74 6.65 3.84
N THR A 43 -14.16 6.55 2.59
CA THR A 43 -15.09 7.53 1.98
C THR A 43 -16.43 7.58 2.69
N SER A 44 -16.87 6.46 3.29
CA SER A 44 -18.06 6.41 4.15
C SER A 44 -17.96 7.32 5.37
N SER A 45 -16.75 7.66 5.81
CA SER A 45 -16.49 8.64 6.88
C SER A 45 -16.11 10.02 6.34
N GLY A 46 -16.02 10.19 5.01
CA GLY A 46 -15.68 11.45 4.36
C GLY A 46 -14.29 11.52 3.73
N GLY A 47 -13.47 10.47 3.79
CA GLY A 47 -12.12 10.49 3.23
C GLY A 47 -11.28 11.64 3.79
N LEU A 48 -10.66 12.46 2.91
CA LEU A 48 -9.93 13.67 3.31
C LEU A 48 -10.78 14.75 3.98
N CYS A 49 -12.11 14.64 3.93
CA CYS A 49 -13.03 15.57 4.58
C CYS A 49 -13.39 15.16 6.01
N ALA A 50 -12.98 13.97 6.46
CA ALA A 50 -13.28 13.49 7.80
C ALA A 50 -12.52 14.32 8.85
N ARG A 51 -13.28 14.95 9.76
CA ARG A 51 -12.71 15.75 10.86
C ARG A 51 -12.33 14.88 12.05
N TRP A 52 -11.42 15.39 12.89
CA TRP A 52 -10.97 14.72 14.11
C TRP A 52 -12.06 14.56 15.19
N THR A 53 -13.12 15.34 15.11
CA THR A 53 -14.29 15.24 16.01
C THR A 53 -15.03 13.91 15.90
N GLY A 54 -14.70 13.07 14.91
CA GLY A 54 -15.43 11.84 14.62
C GLY A 54 -16.79 12.07 13.95
N GLU A 55 -17.11 13.29 13.62
CA GLU A 55 -18.30 13.62 12.83
C GLU A 55 -18.16 13.02 11.44
N LEU A 56 -19.12 12.16 11.10
CA LEU A 56 -19.18 11.57 9.76
C LEU A 56 -19.55 12.66 8.75
N MET A 57 -18.72 12.81 7.74
CA MET A 57 -18.93 13.76 6.64
C MET A 57 -19.02 13.04 5.30
N PRO A 58 -20.02 12.15 5.12
CA PRO A 58 -20.14 11.39 3.88
C PRO A 58 -20.22 12.36 2.69
N GLU A 59 -19.60 11.98 1.58
CA GLU A 59 -19.56 12.77 0.34
C GLU A 59 -19.00 14.19 0.52
N CYS A 60 -18.24 14.46 1.57
CA CYS A 60 -17.69 15.80 1.85
C CYS A 60 -18.74 16.93 1.91
N ASN A 61 -19.96 16.63 2.33
CA ASN A 61 -21.08 17.58 2.35
C ASN A 61 -21.10 18.51 3.60
N GLY A 62 -20.02 18.60 4.36
CA GLY A 62 -19.94 19.45 5.53
C GLY A 62 -19.94 20.97 5.19
N PRO A 63 -20.27 21.81 6.19
CA PRO A 63 -20.27 23.25 6.00
C PRO A 63 -18.87 23.78 5.69
N ARG A 64 -18.78 24.67 4.69
CA ARG A 64 -17.53 25.36 4.35
C ARG A 64 -17.32 26.55 5.29
N LEU A 65 -16.16 26.60 5.91
CA LEU A 65 -15.76 27.73 6.75
C LEU A 65 -15.25 28.87 5.89
N SER A 66 -15.68 30.11 6.21
CA SER A 66 -15.16 31.30 5.55
C SER A 66 -13.75 31.64 6.06
N GLU A 67 -12.97 32.39 5.27
CA GLU A 67 -11.66 32.90 5.69
C GLU A 67 -11.70 33.65 7.03
N VAL A 68 -12.77 34.44 7.26
CA VAL A 68 -12.95 35.21 8.50
C VAL A 68 -13.13 34.29 9.71
N GLU A 69 -13.91 33.23 9.56
CA GLU A 69 -14.10 32.23 10.62
C GLU A 69 -12.79 31.53 10.94
N ILE A 70 -12.08 31.05 9.91
CA ILE A 70 -10.81 30.32 10.05
C ILE A 70 -9.76 31.20 10.77
N LYS A 71 -9.62 32.48 10.40
CA LYS A 71 -8.66 33.40 11.04
C LYS A 71 -8.99 33.71 12.50
N ARG A 72 -10.19 33.40 12.97
CA ARG A 72 -10.62 33.54 14.36
C ARG A 72 -10.49 32.25 15.17
N MET A 73 -10.24 31.11 14.50
CA MET A 73 -10.11 29.82 15.17
C MET A 73 -8.85 29.76 16.03
N THR A 74 -8.97 29.12 17.17
CA THR A 74 -7.81 28.75 17.99
C THR A 74 -7.05 27.59 17.34
N GLU A 75 -5.80 27.38 17.76
CA GLU A 75 -5.02 26.23 17.30
C GLU A 75 -5.73 24.90 17.54
N SER A 76 -6.38 24.75 18.71
CA SER A 76 -7.16 23.53 19.03
C SER A 76 -8.33 23.32 18.06
N GLN A 77 -9.03 24.38 17.67
CA GLN A 77 -10.12 24.30 16.71
C GLN A 77 -9.61 23.96 15.30
N LEU A 78 -8.47 24.55 14.91
CA LEU A 78 -7.81 24.20 13.64
C LEU A 78 -7.33 22.74 13.64
N ALA A 79 -6.87 22.22 14.79
CA ALA A 79 -6.44 20.83 14.93
C ALA A 79 -7.56 19.82 14.68
N GLU A 80 -8.81 20.19 14.94
CA GLU A 80 -9.98 19.34 14.74
C GLU A 80 -10.46 19.28 13.28
N LEU A 81 -9.98 20.16 12.41
CA LEU A 81 -10.33 20.16 11.00
C LEU A 81 -9.79 18.93 10.29
N SER A 82 -10.39 18.61 9.16
CA SER A 82 -9.98 17.48 8.31
C SER A 82 -8.62 17.71 7.64
N PRO A 83 -7.91 16.64 7.22
CA PRO A 83 -6.64 16.77 6.50
C PRO A 83 -6.75 17.65 5.25
N GLY A 84 -7.85 17.54 4.50
CA GLY A 84 -8.10 18.35 3.30
C GLY A 84 -8.35 19.83 3.63
N GLU A 85 -9.15 20.14 4.66
CA GLU A 85 -9.36 21.52 5.11
C GLU A 85 -8.04 22.15 5.55
N LYS A 86 -7.28 21.46 6.38
CA LYS A 86 -5.97 21.94 6.85
C LYS A 86 -5.02 22.23 5.69
N TYR A 87 -4.97 21.34 4.70
CA TYR A 87 -4.12 21.51 3.54
C TYR A 87 -4.54 22.73 2.71
N ASP A 88 -5.82 22.88 2.41
CA ASP A 88 -6.31 24.04 1.66
C ASP A 88 -6.10 25.36 2.38
N ILE A 89 -6.30 25.40 3.72
CA ILE A 89 -6.00 26.57 4.55
C ILE A 89 -4.49 26.87 4.54
N PHE A 90 -3.64 25.85 4.63
CA PHE A 90 -2.19 25.99 4.54
C PHE A 90 -1.76 26.61 3.20
N MET A 91 -2.43 26.20 2.12
CA MET A 91 -2.23 26.77 0.78
C MET A 91 -2.86 28.16 0.59
N GLY A 92 -3.58 28.69 1.59
CA GLY A 92 -4.29 29.98 1.51
C GLY A 92 -5.52 29.92 0.62
N ARG A 93 -6.13 28.75 0.46
CA ARG A 93 -7.29 28.52 -0.41
C ARG A 93 -8.53 28.24 0.44
N PHE A 94 -9.42 29.23 0.51
CA PHE A 94 -10.68 29.16 1.27
C PHE A 94 -11.87 28.75 0.38
N ASP A 95 -11.62 28.42 -0.86
CA ASP A 95 -12.53 27.75 -1.79
C ASP A 95 -12.40 26.21 -1.73
N PHE A 96 -11.47 25.69 -0.94
CA PHE A 96 -11.28 24.28 -0.60
C PHE A 96 -11.18 23.32 -1.80
N PRO A 97 -10.23 23.51 -2.72
CA PRO A 97 -10.11 22.69 -3.92
C PRO A 97 -9.79 21.21 -3.63
N THR A 98 -9.08 20.88 -2.53
CA THR A 98 -8.84 19.48 -2.16
C THR A 98 -10.12 18.77 -1.74
N LEU A 99 -10.99 19.47 -0.99
CA LEU A 99 -12.28 18.92 -0.59
C LEU A 99 -13.21 18.74 -1.80
N GLU A 100 -13.19 19.66 -2.75
CA GLU A 100 -13.99 19.52 -3.97
C GLU A 100 -13.49 18.35 -4.84
N ALA A 101 -12.17 18.17 -4.97
CA ALA A 101 -11.61 17.04 -5.68
C ALA A 101 -11.96 15.70 -5.00
N GLU A 102 -11.91 15.64 -3.66
CA GLU A 102 -12.33 14.46 -2.91
C GLU A 102 -13.83 14.17 -3.05
N ARG A 103 -14.64 15.21 -3.02
CA ARG A 103 -16.08 15.10 -3.24
C ARG A 103 -16.40 14.52 -4.63
N GLU A 104 -15.74 15.02 -5.68
CA GLU A 104 -15.93 14.46 -7.03
C GLU A 104 -15.46 13.01 -7.11
N ARG A 105 -14.33 12.68 -6.49
CA ARG A 105 -13.80 11.31 -6.43
C ARG A 105 -14.78 10.33 -5.76
N THR A 106 -15.44 10.77 -4.69
CA THR A 106 -16.35 9.94 -3.89
C THR A 106 -17.77 9.86 -4.46
N ARG A 107 -18.16 10.79 -5.34
CA ARG A 107 -19.47 10.80 -6.02
C ARG A 107 -19.58 9.80 -7.17
N LEU A 108 -18.48 9.32 -7.69
CA LEU A 108 -18.51 8.35 -8.79
C LEU A 108 -19.26 7.09 -8.33
N PRO A 109 -20.24 6.59 -9.12
CA PRO A 109 -20.99 5.41 -8.75
C PRO A 109 -20.01 4.24 -8.62
N VAL A 110 -19.90 3.78 -7.40
CA VAL A 110 -19.14 2.58 -7.12
C VAL A 110 -19.93 1.42 -7.72
N THR A 111 -19.37 0.79 -8.75
CA THR A 111 -19.92 -0.48 -9.22
C THR A 111 -19.97 -1.44 -8.04
N GLN A 112 -21.04 -2.22 -7.89
CA GLN A 112 -21.30 -3.08 -6.73
C GLN A 112 -20.17 -4.06 -6.38
N SER A 113 -19.19 -4.26 -7.27
CA SER A 113 -17.99 -5.06 -7.04
C SER A 113 -16.86 -4.32 -6.32
N ALA A 114 -16.89 -2.98 -6.24
CA ALA A 114 -15.93 -2.18 -5.49
C ALA A 114 -16.35 -2.03 -4.02
N SER A 115 -16.69 -3.14 -3.43
CA SER A 115 -17.16 -3.26 -2.05
C SER A 115 -16.03 -2.96 -1.06
N SER A 116 -16.35 -2.23 -0.02
CA SER A 116 -15.66 -2.06 1.28
C SER A 116 -14.28 -1.37 1.32
N CYS A 117 -13.55 -1.23 0.25
CA CYS A 117 -12.30 -0.45 0.21
C CYS A 117 -12.51 0.98 -0.31
N HIS A 118 -13.56 1.65 0.17
CA HIS A 118 -13.78 3.05 -0.12
C HIS A 118 -12.94 3.91 0.81
N GLY A 119 -11.83 4.43 0.29
CA GLY A 119 -10.85 5.23 1.01
C GLY A 119 -9.51 5.18 0.28
N PHE A 120 -8.41 5.37 1.00
CA PHE A 120 -7.07 5.28 0.44
C PHE A 120 -6.47 3.88 0.61
N CYS A 121 -7.21 2.85 0.22
CA CYS A 121 -6.81 1.46 0.41
C CYS A 121 -5.57 1.04 -0.40
N LEU A 122 -5.31 1.69 -1.53
CA LEU A 122 -4.08 1.54 -2.31
C LEU A 122 -3.05 2.59 -1.91
N GLY A 123 -3.49 3.80 -1.59
CA GLY A 123 -2.62 4.93 -1.29
C GLY A 123 -1.87 4.79 0.02
N TRP A 124 -2.53 4.35 1.12
CA TRP A 124 -1.86 4.27 2.41
C TRP A 124 -0.75 3.21 2.46
N PRO A 125 -0.93 1.96 1.95
CA PRO A 125 0.18 1.01 1.94
C PRO A 125 1.31 1.48 1.03
N ALA A 126 1.00 2.06 -0.13
CA ALA A 126 2.00 2.61 -1.03
C ALA A 126 2.73 3.81 -0.41
N ALA A 127 2.04 4.70 0.30
CA ALA A 127 2.69 5.78 1.03
C ALA A 127 3.54 5.24 2.18
N SER A 128 3.05 4.25 2.94
CA SER A 128 3.76 3.73 4.11
C SER A 128 5.09 3.03 3.77
N VAL A 129 5.21 2.44 2.59
CA VAL A 129 6.46 1.82 2.13
C VAL A 129 7.43 2.81 1.48
N ASN A 130 6.96 4.00 1.11
CA ASN A 130 7.73 5.02 0.40
C ASN A 130 8.18 6.20 1.27
N PHE A 131 7.55 6.41 2.42
CA PHE A 131 7.80 7.56 3.29
C PHE A 131 8.01 7.11 4.74
N ASP A 132 8.91 7.77 5.46
CA ASP A 132 9.05 7.58 6.90
C ASP A 132 7.81 8.09 7.64
N GLU A 133 7.58 7.63 8.85
CA GLU A 133 6.43 8.05 9.64
C GLU A 133 6.54 9.54 10.03
N PRO A 134 5.58 10.40 9.60
CA PRO A 134 5.63 11.83 9.88
C PRO A 134 5.30 12.16 11.33
N GLN A 135 5.95 13.19 11.86
CA GLN A 135 5.66 13.79 13.16
C GLN A 135 4.62 14.91 13.04
N PRO A 136 3.88 15.23 14.09
CA PRO A 136 3.04 16.42 14.11
C PRO A 136 3.88 17.69 13.88
N VAL A 137 3.30 18.66 13.16
CA VAL A 137 3.95 19.93 12.90
C VAL A 137 2.91 21.05 12.75
N THR A 138 3.22 22.25 13.27
CA THR A 138 2.42 23.45 13.02
C THR A 138 3.20 24.35 12.06
N LEU A 139 2.59 24.66 10.90
CA LEU A 139 3.22 25.47 9.87
C LEU A 139 2.39 26.71 9.54
N MET A 140 3.09 27.80 9.28
CA MET A 140 2.47 29.05 8.79
C MET A 140 2.04 28.87 7.34
N GLY A 141 0.74 28.94 7.09
CA GLY A 141 0.16 28.89 5.76
C GLY A 141 0.29 30.21 5.00
N ALA A 142 0.00 30.17 3.70
CA ALA A 142 0.16 31.29 2.77
C ALA A 142 -0.69 32.53 3.16
N ALA A 143 -1.83 32.32 3.84
CA ALA A 143 -2.72 33.41 4.31
C ALA A 143 -2.42 33.87 5.75
N GLY A 144 -1.27 33.48 6.33
CA GLY A 144 -0.87 33.89 7.69
C GLY A 144 -1.59 33.13 8.80
N VAL A 145 -2.18 31.97 8.53
CA VAL A 145 -2.79 31.07 9.51
C VAL A 145 -1.78 29.99 9.89
N ALA A 146 -1.50 29.83 11.19
CA ALA A 146 -0.69 28.72 11.68
C ALA A 146 -1.54 27.45 11.74
N VAL A 147 -1.27 26.49 10.86
CA VAL A 147 -2.06 25.27 10.71
C VAL A 147 -1.37 24.09 11.39
N PRO A 148 -2.00 23.48 12.40
CA PRO A 148 -1.46 22.29 13.06
C PRO A 148 -1.85 21.02 12.29
N PHE A 149 -0.87 20.20 11.95
CA PHE A 149 -1.03 18.90 11.33
C PHE A 149 -0.62 17.80 12.30
N GLY A 150 -1.49 16.87 12.59
CA GLY A 150 -1.13 15.63 13.26
C GLY A 150 -0.45 14.63 12.30
N SER A 151 0.17 13.61 12.85
CA SER A 151 0.81 12.54 12.04
C SER A 151 -0.17 11.95 11.01
N SER A 152 -1.40 11.61 11.42
CA SER A 152 -2.40 11.05 10.51
C SER A 152 -2.92 12.04 9.46
N ASP A 153 -2.90 13.35 9.71
CA ASP A 153 -3.23 14.34 8.66
C ASP A 153 -2.22 14.24 7.50
N ILE A 154 -0.94 14.19 7.85
CA ILE A 154 0.14 14.12 6.85
C ILE A 154 0.12 12.77 6.13
N LYS A 155 -0.09 11.69 6.86
CA LYS A 155 -0.26 10.34 6.29
C LYS A 155 -1.43 10.27 5.31
N ALA A 156 -2.57 10.90 5.64
CA ALA A 156 -3.72 10.97 4.76
C ALA A 156 -3.41 11.71 3.45
N LEU A 157 -2.71 12.84 3.53
CA LEU A 157 -2.29 13.62 2.37
C LEU A 157 -1.27 12.86 1.51
N LEU A 158 -0.32 12.16 2.12
CA LEU A 158 0.62 11.28 1.42
C LEU A 158 -0.09 10.13 0.73
N ALA A 159 -1.03 9.48 1.43
CA ALA A 159 -1.84 8.39 0.88
C ALA A 159 -2.69 8.87 -0.30
N TYR A 160 -3.33 10.02 -0.17
CA TYR A 160 -4.08 10.65 -1.25
C TYR A 160 -3.20 10.93 -2.47
N ALA A 161 -2.05 11.57 -2.27
CA ALA A 161 -1.12 11.86 -3.37
C ALA A 161 -0.63 10.57 -4.04
N GLN A 162 -0.31 9.54 -3.26
CA GLN A 162 0.16 8.25 -3.77
C GLN A 162 -0.95 7.51 -4.53
N GLU A 163 -2.22 7.75 -4.23
CA GLU A 163 -3.35 7.13 -4.90
C GLU A 163 -3.80 7.88 -6.16
N VAL A 164 -3.87 9.23 -6.12
CA VAL A 164 -4.41 10.03 -7.22
C VAL A 164 -3.35 10.46 -8.23
N VAL A 165 -2.10 10.64 -7.80
CA VAL A 165 -0.98 10.94 -8.70
C VAL A 165 -0.44 9.63 -9.26
N PHE A 166 -0.41 9.52 -10.59
CA PHE A 166 0.12 8.31 -11.23
C PHE A 166 1.57 8.06 -10.80
N SER A 167 1.82 6.88 -10.24
CA SER A 167 3.16 6.37 -9.97
C SER A 167 3.26 4.97 -10.57
N PRO A 168 4.31 4.68 -11.37
CA PRO A 168 4.46 3.36 -11.95
C PRO A 168 4.68 2.29 -10.88
N MET A 169 4.17 1.10 -11.13
CA MET A 169 4.54 -0.08 -10.35
C MET A 169 5.94 -0.51 -10.76
N ILE A 170 6.83 -0.69 -9.78
CA ILE A 170 8.21 -1.12 -10.00
C ILE A 170 8.26 -2.64 -10.14
N GLU A 171 7.56 -3.35 -9.28
CA GLU A 171 7.48 -4.81 -9.27
C GLU A 171 6.02 -5.25 -9.17
N SER A 172 5.68 -6.22 -9.98
CA SER A 172 4.40 -6.93 -9.93
C SER A 172 4.60 -8.32 -10.49
N HIS A 173 3.80 -9.28 -10.05
CA HIS A 173 3.85 -10.63 -10.63
C HIS A 173 3.32 -10.65 -12.07
N GLN A 174 2.58 -9.61 -12.50
CA GLN A 174 1.95 -9.57 -13.82
C GLN A 174 1.90 -8.18 -14.42
N GLN A 175 2.23 -8.10 -15.72
CA GLN A 175 2.05 -6.88 -16.52
C GLN A 175 0.57 -6.70 -16.87
N GLY A 176 0.01 -5.53 -16.58
CA GLY A 176 -1.37 -5.19 -16.92
C GLY A 176 -2.39 -5.48 -15.82
N CYS A 177 -2.03 -6.21 -14.76
CA CYS A 177 -2.86 -6.36 -13.57
C CYS A 177 -2.62 -5.20 -12.61
N ASN A 178 -2.94 -3.99 -13.06
CA ASN A 178 -2.86 -2.81 -12.21
C ASN A 178 -4.17 -2.69 -11.41
N PRO A 179 -4.14 -2.89 -10.07
CA PRO A 179 -5.33 -2.73 -9.23
C PRO A 179 -5.95 -1.34 -9.34
N ARG A 180 -5.17 -0.29 -9.71
CA ARG A 180 -5.68 1.06 -9.96
C ARG A 180 -6.56 1.16 -11.19
N LEU A 181 -6.25 0.46 -12.28
CA LEU A 181 -7.07 0.49 -13.49
C LEU A 181 -8.48 -0.07 -13.22
N ALA A 182 -8.59 -1.09 -12.39
CA ALA A 182 -9.89 -1.63 -11.98
C ALA A 182 -10.71 -0.63 -11.15
N LEU A 183 -10.05 0.16 -10.29
CA LEU A 183 -10.71 1.15 -9.43
C LEU A 183 -11.07 2.45 -10.15
N THR A 184 -10.22 2.91 -11.11
CA THR A 184 -10.43 4.19 -11.80
C THR A 184 -11.38 4.11 -12.99
N VAL A 185 -11.54 2.95 -13.60
CA VAL A 185 -12.32 2.80 -14.86
C VAL A 185 -13.59 1.98 -14.66
N GLY A 186 -13.83 1.44 -13.45
CA GLY A 186 -15.00 0.59 -13.17
C GLY A 186 -15.05 -0.67 -14.04
N VAL A 187 -13.95 -1.03 -14.67
CA VAL A 187 -13.78 -2.25 -15.46
C VAL A 187 -13.25 -3.32 -14.52
N GLU A 188 -13.94 -4.45 -14.43
CA GLU A 188 -13.37 -5.63 -13.79
C GLU A 188 -11.95 -5.84 -14.34
N PRO A 189 -10.98 -6.24 -13.48
CA PRO A 189 -9.63 -6.54 -13.95
C PRO A 189 -9.79 -7.49 -15.15
N PRO A 190 -9.06 -7.25 -16.24
CA PRO A 190 -9.21 -8.07 -17.43
C PRO A 190 -9.13 -9.53 -17.02
N LEU A 191 -10.01 -10.35 -17.55
CA LEU A 191 -10.11 -11.82 -17.37
C LEU A 191 -8.76 -12.58 -17.51
N MET A 192 -7.68 -11.86 -17.80
CA MET A 192 -6.32 -12.32 -18.03
C MET A 192 -5.40 -12.17 -16.82
N CYS A 193 -5.88 -11.70 -15.67
CA CYS A 193 -5.07 -11.68 -14.45
C CYS A 193 -5.09 -13.06 -13.81
N SER A 194 -4.11 -13.88 -14.12
CA SER A 194 -3.93 -15.17 -13.44
C SER A 194 -3.63 -14.95 -11.95
N PRO A 195 -4.12 -15.81 -11.06
CA PRO A 195 -3.77 -15.76 -9.66
C PRO A 195 -2.25 -15.81 -9.47
N LEU A 196 -1.74 -15.14 -8.43
CA LEU A 196 -0.33 -15.15 -8.09
C LEU A 196 0.17 -16.58 -7.88
N ASP A 197 1.14 -17.01 -8.67
CA ASP A 197 1.84 -18.28 -8.50
C ASP A 197 2.75 -18.25 -7.29
N ALA A 198 2.81 -19.33 -6.51
CA ALA A 198 3.60 -19.40 -5.28
C ALA A 198 5.11 -19.28 -5.52
N GLY A 199 5.61 -19.77 -6.67
CA GLY A 199 7.02 -19.60 -7.05
C GLY A 199 7.34 -18.14 -7.37
N SER A 200 6.46 -17.45 -8.10
CA SER A 200 6.57 -16.01 -8.37
C SER A 200 6.54 -15.19 -7.08
N PHE A 201 5.61 -15.50 -6.18
CA PHE A 201 5.53 -14.88 -4.87
C PHE A 201 6.85 -15.01 -4.11
N TYR A 202 7.40 -16.22 -4.02
CA TYR A 202 8.62 -16.46 -3.26
C TYR A 202 9.86 -15.77 -3.89
N LEU A 203 9.93 -15.72 -5.22
CA LEU A 203 10.97 -14.97 -5.94
C LEU A 203 10.92 -13.47 -5.61
N ILE A 204 9.74 -12.86 -5.69
CA ILE A 204 9.56 -11.44 -5.41
C ILE A 204 9.86 -11.16 -3.93
N LEU A 205 9.29 -11.94 -3.01
CA LEU A 205 9.48 -11.81 -1.58
C LEU A 205 10.96 -11.85 -1.19
N SER A 206 11.69 -12.89 -1.67
CA SER A 206 13.09 -13.10 -1.33
C SER A 206 14.02 -12.05 -1.95
N ASN A 207 13.75 -11.59 -3.18
CA ASN A 207 14.56 -10.55 -3.81
C ASN A 207 14.27 -9.17 -3.20
N SER A 208 13.00 -8.78 -3.04
CA SER A 208 12.65 -7.44 -2.54
C SER A 208 12.95 -7.29 -1.05
N ILE A 209 12.37 -8.13 -0.19
CA ILE A 209 12.57 -7.99 1.25
C ILE A 209 13.92 -8.60 1.67
N GLY A 210 14.23 -9.80 1.17
CA GLY A 210 15.40 -10.55 1.64
C GLY A 210 16.72 -9.97 1.19
N ARG A 211 16.84 -9.47 -0.04
CA ARG A 211 18.08 -8.96 -0.59
C ARG A 211 18.17 -7.45 -0.62
N GLN A 212 17.07 -6.78 -0.98
CA GLN A 212 17.05 -5.33 -1.14
C GLN A 212 16.58 -4.61 0.13
N GLY A 213 15.98 -5.32 1.09
CA GLY A 213 15.44 -4.71 2.31
C GLY A 213 14.24 -3.80 2.04
N GLN A 214 13.46 -4.10 1.00
CA GLN A 214 12.34 -3.27 0.54
C GLN A 214 11.02 -3.95 0.83
N SER A 215 10.10 -3.24 1.48
CA SER A 215 8.75 -3.72 1.74
C SER A 215 7.96 -3.94 0.46
N LEU A 216 7.03 -4.87 0.50
CA LEU A 216 6.06 -5.16 -0.56
C LEU A 216 4.65 -4.81 -0.10
N ILE A 217 3.75 -4.63 -1.05
CA ILE A 217 2.31 -4.53 -0.79
C ILE A 217 1.68 -5.82 -1.29
N ALA A 218 0.82 -6.43 -0.46
CA ALA A 218 0.06 -7.61 -0.82
C ALA A 218 -1.43 -7.32 -0.84
N GLU A 219 -2.11 -7.85 -1.84
CA GLU A 219 -3.56 -7.91 -1.92
C GLU A 219 -4.06 -9.26 -1.44
N TRP A 220 -4.94 -9.23 -0.44
CA TRP A 220 -5.59 -10.42 0.10
C TRP A 220 -7.06 -10.42 -0.25
N GLU A 221 -7.60 -11.60 -0.56
CA GLU A 221 -9.04 -11.77 -0.69
C GLU A 221 -9.73 -11.54 0.66
N HIS A 222 -10.77 -10.73 0.66
CA HIS A 222 -11.62 -10.50 1.82
C HIS A 222 -13.06 -10.39 1.37
N GLU A 223 -14.00 -10.85 2.21
CA GLU A 223 -15.42 -10.60 1.99
C GLU A 223 -15.64 -9.10 1.87
N GLY A 224 -16.05 -8.65 0.69
CA GLY A 224 -16.27 -7.22 0.41
C GLY A 224 -15.14 -6.48 -0.32
N GLY A 225 -14.14 -7.15 -0.87
CA GLY A 225 -13.05 -6.56 -1.69
C GLY A 225 -11.64 -6.88 -1.20
N GLY A 226 -10.65 -6.59 -2.02
CA GLY A 226 -9.24 -6.86 -1.70
C GLY A 226 -8.73 -6.01 -0.55
N LYS A 227 -8.05 -6.60 0.42
CA LYS A 227 -7.34 -5.92 1.49
C LYS A 227 -5.88 -5.75 1.10
N HIS A 228 -5.43 -4.50 0.97
CA HIS A 228 -4.04 -4.18 0.65
C HIS A 228 -3.25 -3.87 1.91
N VAL A 229 -2.16 -4.57 2.13
CA VAL A 229 -1.34 -4.43 3.34
C VAL A 229 0.15 -4.52 3.02
N PRO A 230 1.00 -3.73 3.70
CA PRO A 230 2.44 -3.85 3.59
C PRO A 230 2.94 -5.16 4.22
N ILE A 231 3.86 -5.84 3.52
CA ILE A 231 4.71 -6.91 4.06
C ILE A 231 6.11 -6.34 4.27
N PHE A 232 6.66 -6.47 5.46
CA PHE A 232 7.96 -5.90 5.78
C PHE A 232 8.98 -6.90 6.33
N SER A 233 8.56 -8.14 6.60
CA SER A 233 9.45 -9.20 7.08
C SER A 233 8.91 -10.57 6.68
N PHE A 234 9.83 -11.52 6.47
CA PHE A 234 9.48 -12.91 6.30
C PHE A 234 10.55 -13.84 6.89
N SER A 235 10.12 -15.04 7.24
CA SER A 235 10.98 -16.16 7.61
C SER A 235 10.42 -17.45 7.02
N THR A 236 11.24 -18.16 6.25
CA THR A 236 10.83 -19.37 5.53
C THR A 236 11.56 -20.58 6.09
N ARG A 237 10.82 -21.66 6.27
CA ARG A 237 11.32 -22.98 6.64
C ARG A 237 11.04 -23.95 5.51
N GLN A 238 12.06 -24.68 5.07
CA GLN A 238 11.90 -25.81 4.17
C GLN A 238 11.38 -27.02 4.98
N LEU A 239 10.23 -27.55 4.56
CA LEU A 239 9.60 -28.71 5.21
C LEU A 239 10.03 -30.03 4.56
N SER A 240 10.09 -30.06 3.23
CA SER A 240 10.52 -31.24 2.48
C SER A 240 11.04 -30.86 1.10
N GLN A 241 11.78 -31.80 0.50
CA GLN A 241 12.24 -31.70 -0.88
C GLN A 241 12.09 -33.09 -1.53
N GLN A 242 11.58 -33.11 -2.73
CA GLN A 242 11.35 -34.35 -3.49
C GLN A 242 11.78 -34.18 -4.93
N ALA A 243 12.62 -35.10 -5.43
CA ALA A 243 12.93 -35.19 -6.84
C ALA A 243 11.70 -35.72 -7.61
N VAL A 244 11.46 -35.18 -8.79
CA VAL A 244 10.38 -35.64 -9.68
C VAL A 244 10.93 -36.79 -10.52
N SER A 245 10.34 -37.97 -10.37
CA SER A 245 10.83 -39.22 -10.96
C SER A 245 10.59 -39.39 -12.46
N SER A 246 9.81 -38.50 -13.08
CA SER A 246 9.61 -38.48 -14.54
C SER A 246 9.98 -37.09 -15.05
N VAL A 247 10.79 -37.02 -16.12
CA VAL A 247 11.04 -35.77 -16.84
C VAL A 247 9.71 -35.23 -17.31
N SER A 248 9.12 -34.35 -16.52
CA SER A 248 7.88 -33.66 -16.87
C SER A 248 8.13 -32.82 -18.12
N LEU A 249 7.17 -32.76 -19.03
CA LEU A 249 7.17 -31.84 -20.17
C LEU A 249 7.33 -30.37 -19.69
N SER A 250 7.05 -30.10 -18.42
CA SER A 250 7.22 -28.80 -17.76
C SER A 250 8.66 -28.46 -17.37
N GLY A 251 9.62 -29.39 -17.48
CA GLY A 251 11.02 -29.17 -17.06
C GLY A 251 11.25 -29.12 -15.55
N VAL A 252 10.25 -29.50 -14.74
CA VAL A 252 10.39 -29.56 -13.26
C VAL A 252 11.14 -30.81 -12.86
N ASN A 253 12.23 -30.63 -12.11
CA ASN A 253 13.09 -31.69 -11.59
C ASN A 253 12.92 -31.92 -10.08
N THR A 254 12.57 -30.89 -9.35
CA THR A 254 12.47 -30.93 -7.88
C THR A 254 11.29 -30.09 -7.41
N LYS A 255 10.59 -30.60 -6.40
CA LYS A 255 9.56 -29.87 -5.66
C LYS A 255 10.05 -29.65 -4.23
N VAL A 256 9.94 -28.41 -3.74
CA VAL A 256 10.31 -28.03 -2.38
C VAL A 256 9.09 -27.48 -1.68
N VAL A 257 8.72 -28.08 -0.55
CA VAL A 257 7.62 -27.62 0.29
C VAL A 257 8.16 -26.62 1.28
N LEU A 258 7.57 -25.43 1.29
CA LEU A 258 7.97 -24.32 2.16
C LEU A 258 6.82 -23.91 3.08
N GLU A 259 7.21 -23.46 4.25
CA GLU A 259 6.34 -22.72 5.18
C GLU A 259 7.00 -21.37 5.46
N THR A 260 6.24 -20.29 5.21
CA THR A 260 6.73 -18.93 5.35
C THR A 260 5.85 -18.15 6.31
N GLU A 261 6.47 -17.62 7.35
CA GLU A 261 5.85 -16.63 8.23
C GLU A 261 6.10 -15.24 7.67
N LEU A 262 5.02 -14.46 7.53
CA LEU A 262 5.04 -13.07 7.06
C LEU A 262 4.67 -12.14 8.20
N LYS A 263 5.35 -10.99 8.30
CA LYS A 263 4.92 -9.87 9.13
C LYS A 263 4.33 -8.78 8.26
N LEU A 264 3.06 -8.46 8.54
CA LEU A 264 2.26 -7.49 7.81
C LEU A 264 1.81 -6.39 8.76
N LEU A 265 1.49 -5.21 8.22
CA LEU A 265 0.85 -4.17 9.01
C LEU A 265 -0.66 -4.16 8.80
N LYS A 266 -1.39 -4.03 9.91
CA LYS A 266 -2.83 -3.74 9.89
C LYS A 266 -3.04 -2.24 9.74
N LYS A 267 -4.15 -1.85 9.11
CA LYS A 267 -4.65 -0.48 9.22
C LYS A 267 -5.12 -0.19 10.65
N LEU A 268 -5.01 1.06 11.05
CA LEU A 268 -5.66 1.56 12.27
C LEU A 268 -7.17 1.75 12.03
N GLU A 269 -7.94 1.67 13.09
CA GLU A 269 -9.37 2.00 13.05
C GLU A 269 -9.62 3.52 13.12
N GLN A 270 -8.74 4.23 13.81
CA GLN A 270 -8.84 5.67 14.05
C GLN A 270 -7.51 6.38 13.72
N PRO A 271 -7.57 7.64 13.23
CA PRO A 271 -6.39 8.45 13.05
C PRO A 271 -5.72 8.79 14.38
N ARG A 272 -4.43 9.09 14.36
CA ARG A 272 -3.63 9.43 15.54
C ARG A 272 -2.90 10.75 15.34
N TRP A 273 -2.91 11.60 16.39
CA TRP A 273 -2.14 12.82 16.37
C TRP A 273 -0.64 12.55 16.39
N LEU A 274 -0.21 11.65 17.26
CA LEU A 274 1.20 11.23 17.39
C LEU A 274 1.47 9.96 16.56
N PRO A 275 2.68 9.80 16.00
CA PRO A 275 3.09 8.59 15.30
C PRO A 275 3.11 7.38 16.24
N LEU A 276 3.06 6.19 15.66
CA LEU A 276 3.16 4.93 16.41
C LEU A 276 4.58 4.65 16.90
N MET A 277 5.59 5.09 16.16
CA MET A 277 7.01 4.87 16.43
C MET A 277 7.31 3.41 16.82
N GLU A 278 7.85 3.15 18.00
CA GLU A 278 8.20 1.81 18.48
C GLU A 278 7.00 0.90 18.78
N GLN A 279 5.77 1.40 18.71
CA GLN A 279 4.55 0.62 18.95
C GLN A 279 4.07 -0.17 17.72
N HIS A 280 4.89 -0.31 16.68
CA HIS A 280 4.53 -1.10 15.48
C HIS A 280 4.11 -2.53 15.78
N ALA A 281 4.61 -3.12 16.87
CA ALA A 281 4.22 -4.45 17.31
C ALA A 281 2.71 -4.60 17.55
N THR A 282 2.03 -3.53 17.98
CA THR A 282 0.59 -3.54 18.27
C THR A 282 -0.28 -3.63 17.01
N VAL A 283 0.28 -3.24 15.86
CA VAL A 283 -0.38 -3.25 14.54
C VAL A 283 0.22 -4.29 13.59
N THR A 284 1.15 -5.10 14.08
CA THR A 284 1.73 -6.19 13.30
C THR A 284 0.79 -7.40 13.32
N GLU A 285 0.54 -7.95 12.13
CA GLU A 285 -0.13 -9.23 11.93
C GLU A 285 0.88 -10.24 11.44
N ILE A 286 0.83 -11.46 12.00
CA ILE A 286 1.64 -12.58 11.53
C ILE A 286 0.74 -13.51 10.74
N ARG A 287 1.18 -13.90 9.54
CA ARG A 287 0.52 -14.91 8.71
C ARG A 287 1.49 -15.98 8.28
N THR A 288 1.08 -17.22 8.40
CA THR A 288 1.85 -18.37 7.94
C THR A 288 1.23 -18.91 6.66
N LEU A 289 2.05 -19.09 5.64
CA LEU A 289 1.69 -19.66 4.35
C LEU A 289 2.48 -20.92 4.08
N SER A 290 1.82 -21.95 3.58
CA SER A 290 2.45 -23.16 3.07
C SER A 290 2.26 -23.28 1.57
N PHE A 291 3.32 -23.60 0.86
CA PHE A 291 3.30 -23.70 -0.60
C PHE A 291 4.44 -24.58 -1.11
N VAL A 292 4.36 -24.93 -2.37
CA VAL A 292 5.40 -25.68 -3.10
C VAL A 292 6.04 -24.73 -4.10
N VAL A 293 7.38 -24.73 -4.17
CA VAL A 293 8.14 -24.17 -5.28
C VAL A 293 8.65 -25.31 -6.17
N GLU A 294 8.61 -25.09 -7.47
CA GLU A 294 9.04 -26.05 -8.49
C GLU A 294 10.35 -25.59 -9.11
N LEU A 295 11.35 -26.48 -9.10
CA LEU A 295 12.71 -26.19 -9.55
C LEU A 295 13.03 -26.97 -10.83
N ASP A 296 13.77 -26.34 -11.74
CA ASP A 296 14.38 -27.01 -12.89
C ASP A 296 15.67 -27.75 -12.52
N GLY A 297 16.31 -28.37 -13.50
CA GLY A 297 17.57 -29.10 -13.32
C GLY A 297 18.78 -28.23 -12.91
N LEU A 298 18.66 -26.91 -12.98
CA LEU A 298 19.67 -25.94 -12.53
C LEU A 298 19.32 -25.34 -11.14
N GLY A 299 18.24 -25.79 -10.52
CA GLY A 299 17.74 -25.30 -9.25
C GLY A 299 17.06 -23.93 -9.34
N ARG A 300 16.66 -23.49 -10.54
CA ARG A 300 15.93 -22.23 -10.72
C ARG A 300 14.46 -22.49 -10.42
N ILE A 301 13.80 -21.56 -9.75
CA ILE A 301 12.35 -21.59 -9.55
C ILE A 301 11.69 -21.36 -10.91
N VAL A 302 10.83 -22.28 -11.29
CA VAL A 302 10.11 -22.27 -12.58
C VAL A 302 8.59 -22.36 -12.41
N GLY A 303 8.10 -22.34 -11.20
CA GLY A 303 6.69 -22.34 -10.83
C GLY A 303 6.48 -22.71 -9.39
N GLY A 304 5.22 -22.89 -9.02
CA GLY A 304 4.82 -23.33 -7.69
C GLY A 304 3.30 -23.34 -7.55
N HIS A 305 2.84 -23.83 -6.42
CA HIS A 305 1.41 -23.82 -6.09
C HIS A 305 1.17 -23.67 -4.59
N TRP A 306 0.07 -23.06 -4.23
CA TRP A 306 -0.33 -22.84 -2.86
C TRP A 306 -0.87 -24.11 -2.22
N LEU A 307 -0.49 -24.36 -0.96
CA LEU A 307 -1.09 -25.34 -0.08
C LEU A 307 -2.07 -24.67 0.90
N SER A 308 -1.78 -23.41 1.26
CA SER A 308 -2.69 -22.58 2.05
C SER A 308 -3.88 -22.14 1.23
N GLN A 309 -5.11 -22.24 1.79
CA GLN A 309 -6.34 -21.77 1.14
C GLN A 309 -6.35 -20.24 0.98
N GLN A 310 -5.88 -19.53 2.02
CA GLN A 310 -5.75 -18.08 1.98
C GLN A 310 -4.32 -17.71 1.63
N HIS A 311 -4.14 -16.99 0.54
CA HIS A 311 -2.86 -16.50 0.06
C HIS A 311 -3.04 -15.14 -0.63
N PRO A 312 -1.97 -14.36 -0.86
CA PRO A 312 -2.08 -13.12 -1.62
C PRO A 312 -2.54 -13.40 -3.05
N ARG A 313 -3.44 -12.56 -3.56
CA ARG A 313 -3.82 -12.56 -4.98
C ARG A 313 -2.79 -11.86 -5.84
N ASN A 314 -2.16 -10.83 -5.27
CA ASN A 314 -1.17 -10.01 -5.92
C ASN A 314 -0.14 -9.50 -4.91
N VAL A 315 1.09 -9.25 -5.38
CA VAL A 315 2.12 -8.53 -4.64
C VAL A 315 2.81 -7.55 -5.59
N TRP A 316 3.09 -6.34 -5.08
CA TRP A 316 3.75 -5.30 -5.89
C TRP A 316 4.50 -4.29 -5.03
N ARG A 317 5.32 -3.49 -5.69
CA ARG A 317 5.87 -2.23 -5.22
C ARG A 317 5.43 -1.12 -6.18
N GLN A 318 5.34 0.07 -5.64
CA GLN A 318 5.01 1.28 -6.39
C GLN A 318 6.06 2.35 -6.11
N GLU A 319 6.43 3.11 -7.12
CA GLU A 319 7.30 4.26 -6.95
C GLU A 319 6.65 5.33 -6.07
N ARG A 320 7.52 6.14 -5.47
CA ARG A 320 7.08 7.34 -4.74
C ARG A 320 6.31 8.25 -5.69
N ALA A 321 5.18 8.79 -5.23
CA ALA A 321 4.40 9.75 -5.99
C ALA A 321 5.25 10.97 -6.37
N GLY A 322 5.14 11.40 -7.61
CA GLY A 322 5.67 12.69 -8.03
C GLY A 322 4.72 13.81 -7.61
N PHE A 323 5.09 14.57 -6.58
CA PHE A 323 4.27 15.70 -6.11
C PHE A 323 4.34 16.85 -7.10
N VAL A 324 3.23 17.11 -7.80
CA VAL A 324 3.15 18.11 -8.86
C VAL A 324 1.99 19.08 -8.66
N GLY A 325 2.08 20.26 -9.25
CA GLY A 325 1.01 21.25 -9.24
C GLY A 325 0.60 21.67 -7.84
N TYR A 326 -0.70 21.68 -7.58
CA TYR A 326 -1.27 22.07 -6.30
C TYR A 326 -0.78 21.19 -5.13
N TYR A 327 -0.56 19.92 -5.35
CA TYR A 327 -0.14 18.95 -4.32
C TYR A 327 1.37 18.90 -4.06
N LYS A 328 2.17 19.76 -4.71
CA LYS A 328 3.61 19.85 -4.46
C LYS A 328 3.94 20.15 -3.00
N ALA A 329 3.16 21.01 -2.37
CA ALA A 329 3.37 21.43 -0.98
C ALA A 329 3.12 20.32 0.06
N ILE A 330 2.48 19.19 -0.33
CA ILE A 330 2.38 18.00 0.54
C ILE A 330 3.77 17.45 0.86
N PHE A 331 4.66 17.41 -0.14
CA PHE A 331 6.02 16.94 0.08
C PHE A 331 6.81 17.88 0.98
N ASP A 332 6.67 19.19 0.81
CA ASP A 332 7.32 20.20 1.66
C ASP A 332 6.82 20.12 3.11
N LEU A 333 5.51 19.91 3.30
CA LEU A 333 4.90 19.67 4.61
C LEU A 333 5.48 18.40 5.26
N TYR A 334 5.57 17.30 4.49
CA TYR A 334 6.14 16.05 4.97
C TYR A 334 7.61 16.21 5.39
N GLU A 335 8.45 16.84 4.57
CA GLU A 335 9.87 17.06 4.92
C GLU A 335 10.03 17.90 6.20
N LYS A 336 9.19 18.91 6.40
CA LYS A 336 9.19 19.70 7.65
C LYS A 336 8.74 18.88 8.86
N SER A 337 7.80 17.95 8.67
CA SER A 337 7.34 17.05 9.74
C SER A 337 8.43 16.09 10.21
N ARG A 338 9.42 15.75 9.36
CA ARG A 338 10.56 14.90 9.72
C ARG A 338 11.65 15.65 10.48
N SER A 339 11.77 16.94 10.25
CA SER A 339 12.88 17.75 10.77
C SER A 339 12.75 18.07 12.26
N GLY A 340 11.62 17.79 12.89
CA GLY A 340 11.43 17.95 14.34
C GLY A 340 11.55 19.40 14.85
N ASN A 341 11.19 20.40 14.03
CA ASN A 341 11.16 21.82 14.41
C ASN A 341 9.73 22.34 14.43
#